data_2840e0e5ed711e1f563c0d0cb0487156
#
_entry.id   2840e0e5ed711e1f563c0d0cb0487156
#
_cell.length_a   1.000
_cell.length_b   1.000
_cell.length_c   1.000
_cell.angle_alpha   90.00
_cell.angle_beta   90.00
_cell.angle_gamma   90.00
#
_symmetry.space_group_name_H-M   'P 1'
#
loop_
_entity.id
_entity.type
_entity.pdbx_description
1 polymer ?
#
loop_
_entity_poly.entity_id
_entity_poly.type
_entity_poly.pdbx_seq_one_letter_code
_entity_poly.pdbx_strand_id
1 'polypeptide(L)'
;NPVNPIPFNNTLASTVYVRVANPNGCFRVAQVNLQVSTTSFPVGYLEELAFCDDDDTADGFREFDLSQVSQQFLNQFPAGQDLTVQYYRNLQDAQLEQNEILDQTAYTNETAFSQTLFVRVESNVNGDCFGIGPHLLLTVNPRPQFEVDQSEIFCLDGNPITLFTFNPQGQYDYIWTDAQGAVVSTDPFAEITEAGTYTVEAISAANCISFPYSFTVVESALANISMADVTITDFSNNNSISIDPTNLGIGDYEYSLDDEIGPYQDEPFFGDVNAGAHVIYVRDKKGCGIASLEVFVLGFPKFFTPNGDGINDTWNLQGWNDTFTSASYIQIFDRYGTFLQQVSPADLGWEGTFKGRRLPASDYWFLARLVDQEGAERILKGHFSLLR
;
A
#
# COMPACT_ATOMS: atom_id res chain seq x y z
N ASN A 1 44.17 54.05 16.18
CA ASN A 1 43.23 53.00 15.72
C ASN A 1 43.99 51.67 15.65
N PRO A 2 43.57 50.67 16.37
CA PRO A 2 44.07 49.37 16.16
C PRO A 2 43.57 48.93 14.77
N VAL A 3 44.45 49.01 13.88
CA VAL A 3 44.29 48.39 12.57
C VAL A 3 44.34 46.90 12.81
N ASN A 4 43.52 46.12 12.12
CA ASN A 4 43.59 44.67 12.11
C ASN A 4 45.05 44.20 12.18
N PRO A 5 45.40 43.31 13.11
CA PRO A 5 46.78 42.85 13.22
C PRO A 5 47.19 42.32 11.87
N ILE A 6 48.26 42.90 11.33
CA ILE A 6 48.90 42.41 10.08
C ILE A 6 49.35 41.00 10.39
N PRO A 7 49.00 39.99 9.62
CA PRO A 7 49.49 38.63 9.82
C PRO A 7 50.99 38.63 9.86
N PHE A 8 51.58 38.28 10.98
CA PHE A 8 53.03 38.25 11.17
C PHE A 8 53.51 36.82 10.90
N ASN A 9 54.46 36.71 9.97
CA ASN A 9 55.09 35.43 9.68
C ASN A 9 56.31 35.27 10.63
N ASN A 10 56.26 34.31 11.52
CA ASN A 10 57.26 34.02 12.53
C ASN A 10 58.57 33.41 12.02
N THR A 11 58.67 33.12 10.73
CA THR A 11 59.91 32.58 10.12
C THR A 11 61.09 33.57 10.13
N LEU A 12 60.83 34.84 10.39
CA LEU A 12 61.83 35.91 10.37
C LEU A 12 62.32 36.35 11.71
N ALA A 13 61.64 36.08 12.83
CA ALA A 13 62.01 36.44 14.19
C ALA A 13 61.28 35.59 15.23
N SER A 14 62.02 35.16 16.27
CA SER A 14 61.45 34.49 17.44
C SER A 14 60.95 35.44 18.54
N THR A 15 61.18 36.75 18.36
CA THR A 15 60.78 37.78 19.33
C THR A 15 60.24 38.97 18.56
N VAL A 16 59.07 39.45 18.97
CA VAL A 16 58.47 40.68 18.46
C VAL A 16 58.18 41.64 19.62
N TYR A 17 58.15 42.93 19.29
CA TYR A 17 57.85 43.97 20.29
C TYR A 17 56.53 44.64 19.92
N VAL A 18 55.58 44.56 20.81
CA VAL A 18 54.28 45.22 20.67
C VAL A 18 54.31 46.59 21.36
N ARG A 19 54.13 47.66 20.58
CA ARG A 19 54.00 49.01 21.09
C ARG A 19 52.55 49.41 21.25
N VAL A 20 52.14 49.66 22.48
CA VAL A 20 50.80 50.19 22.78
C VAL A 20 51.00 51.68 23.14
N ALA A 21 50.36 52.57 22.35
CA ALA A 21 50.40 54.02 22.55
C ALA A 21 49.00 54.57 22.91
N ASN A 22 48.97 55.51 23.81
CA ASN A 22 47.73 56.27 24.11
C ASN A 22 47.59 57.47 23.17
N PRO A 23 46.42 58.16 23.12
CA PRO A 23 46.18 59.29 22.25
C PRO A 23 47.12 60.49 22.50
N ASN A 24 47.74 60.56 23.66
CA ASN A 24 48.69 61.62 24.06
C ASN A 24 50.16 61.32 23.69
N GLY A 25 50.41 60.23 22.96
CA GLY A 25 51.74 59.89 22.47
C GLY A 25 52.58 59.07 23.41
N CYS A 26 52.20 58.87 24.67
CA CYS A 26 52.87 57.99 25.61
C CYS A 26 52.69 56.52 25.16
N PHE A 27 53.76 55.77 25.20
CA PHE A 27 53.72 54.36 24.80
C PHE A 27 54.43 53.44 25.83
N ARG A 28 54.04 52.18 25.80
CA ARG A 28 54.76 51.06 26.41
C ARG A 28 55.10 50.06 25.34
N VAL A 29 56.18 49.38 25.51
CA VAL A 29 56.61 48.28 24.65
C VAL A 29 56.62 47.01 25.49
N ALA A 30 55.97 46.01 25.01
CA ALA A 30 56.00 44.65 25.56
C ALA A 30 56.79 43.74 24.57
N GLN A 31 57.64 42.92 25.11
CA GLN A 31 58.31 41.88 24.35
C GLN A 31 57.36 40.65 24.31
N VAL A 32 57.20 40.08 23.13
CA VAL A 32 56.47 38.85 22.91
C VAL A 32 57.42 37.85 22.27
N ASN A 33 57.67 36.76 22.94
CA ASN A 33 58.45 35.65 22.37
C ASN A 33 57.50 34.77 21.56
N LEU A 34 57.88 34.50 20.36
CA LEU A 34 57.13 33.62 19.44
C LEU A 34 57.75 32.23 19.52
N GLN A 35 56.96 31.29 19.97
CA GLN A 35 57.32 29.89 19.97
C GLN A 35 56.57 29.17 18.85
N VAL A 36 57.29 28.37 18.07
CA VAL A 36 56.75 27.54 16.99
C VAL A 36 56.76 26.11 17.47
N SER A 37 55.64 25.50 17.56
CA SER A 37 55.56 24.04 17.71
C SER A 37 56.11 23.37 16.47
N THR A 38 57.03 22.42 16.63
CA THR A 38 57.53 21.56 15.55
C THR A 38 56.65 20.31 15.34
N THR A 39 55.66 20.15 16.14
CA THR A 39 54.69 19.03 16.07
C THR A 39 53.44 19.47 15.34
N SER A 40 52.85 18.57 14.57
CA SER A 40 51.61 18.77 13.86
C SER A 40 50.97 17.41 13.62
N PHE A 41 49.66 17.41 13.37
CA PHE A 41 49.03 16.21 12.87
C PHE A 41 49.65 15.75 11.54
N PRO A 42 49.67 14.43 11.26
CA PRO A 42 50.07 13.93 9.94
C PRO A 42 49.19 14.54 8.83
N VAL A 43 49.80 14.73 7.65
CA VAL A 43 49.06 15.27 6.49
C VAL A 43 47.91 14.33 6.11
N GLY A 44 46.71 14.88 6.03
CA GLY A 44 45.52 14.13 5.68
C GLY A 44 44.93 13.26 6.81
N TYR A 45 45.42 13.40 8.04
CA TYR A 45 44.86 12.70 9.19
C TYR A 45 43.46 13.21 9.47
N LEU A 46 42.51 12.28 9.59
CA LEU A 46 41.10 12.55 9.87
C LEU A 46 40.53 11.35 10.64
N GLU A 47 39.89 11.61 11.74
CA GLU A 47 39.01 10.65 12.43
C GLU A 47 37.57 10.89 12.04
N GLU A 48 36.77 9.85 12.03
CA GLU A 48 35.36 9.91 11.72
C GLU A 48 34.53 9.27 12.85
N LEU A 49 33.50 9.98 13.28
CA LEU A 49 32.41 9.44 14.07
C LEU A 49 31.18 9.35 13.14
N ALA A 50 30.84 8.13 12.74
CA ALA A 50 29.72 7.87 11.84
C ALA A 50 28.65 7.06 12.58
N PHE A 51 27.44 7.58 12.61
CA PHE A 51 26.29 6.96 13.24
C PHE A 51 25.07 7.06 12.34
N CYS A 52 24.05 6.27 12.64
CA CYS A 52 22.76 6.38 11.97
C CYS A 52 21.93 7.54 12.58
N ASP A 53 21.08 8.10 11.79
CA ASP A 53 20.01 9.00 12.21
C ASP A 53 18.91 8.15 12.87
N ASP A 54 19.12 7.80 14.15
CA ASP A 54 18.32 6.78 14.85
C ASP A 54 17.37 7.37 15.91
N ASP A 55 17.22 8.70 15.92
CA ASP A 55 16.16 9.36 16.68
C ASP A 55 14.81 9.30 15.94
N ASP A 56 13.78 9.94 16.47
CA ASP A 56 12.42 9.90 15.90
C ASP A 56 12.26 10.84 14.69
N THR A 57 13.30 11.60 14.34
CA THR A 57 13.32 12.55 13.22
C THR A 57 14.38 12.14 12.21
N ALA A 58 14.09 12.22 10.92
CA ALA A 58 15.07 11.92 9.86
C ALA A 58 15.62 13.24 9.32
N ASP A 59 16.31 14.02 10.20
CA ASP A 59 16.72 15.39 9.90
C ASP A 59 18.24 15.56 9.76
N GLY A 60 19.02 14.52 10.02
CA GLY A 60 20.48 14.53 9.90
C GLY A 60 21.18 15.15 11.10
N PHE A 61 20.49 15.34 12.23
CA PHE A 61 21.07 15.79 13.48
C PHE A 61 21.13 14.66 14.50
N ARG A 62 22.21 14.62 15.28
CA ARG A 62 22.42 13.61 16.30
C ARG A 62 23.37 14.10 17.38
N GLU A 63 23.25 13.56 18.58
CA GLU A 63 24.19 13.74 19.66
C GLU A 63 25.41 12.81 19.51
N PHE A 64 26.60 13.37 19.63
CA PHE A 64 27.89 12.69 19.53
C PHE A 64 28.66 12.81 20.85
N ASP A 65 29.28 11.73 21.26
CA ASP A 65 30.32 11.73 22.30
C ASP A 65 31.70 11.84 21.63
N LEU A 66 32.21 13.07 21.55
CA LEU A 66 33.51 13.39 20.94
C LEU A 66 34.67 12.77 21.71
N SER A 67 34.49 12.46 23.01
CA SER A 67 35.52 11.88 23.84
C SER A 67 35.96 10.47 23.35
N GLN A 68 35.13 9.80 22.59
CA GLN A 68 35.42 8.47 22.03
C GLN A 68 36.64 8.45 21.12
N VAL A 69 36.95 9.58 20.46
CA VAL A 69 38.10 9.69 19.54
C VAL A 69 39.25 10.50 20.10
N SER A 70 39.14 11.04 21.35
CA SER A 70 40.21 11.85 21.92
C SER A 70 41.53 11.11 22.03
N GLN A 71 41.53 9.83 22.36
CA GLN A 71 42.73 9.03 22.50
C GLN A 71 43.42 8.83 21.13
N GLN A 72 42.69 8.72 20.03
CA GLN A 72 43.22 8.59 18.66
C GLN A 72 44.03 9.84 18.29
N PHE A 73 43.53 11.04 18.65
CA PHE A 73 44.25 12.29 18.47
C PHE A 73 45.52 12.34 19.28
N LEU A 74 45.47 11.96 20.54
CA LEU A 74 46.65 11.94 21.42
C LEU A 74 47.74 10.97 20.92
N ASN A 75 47.35 9.85 20.33
CA ASN A 75 48.27 8.86 19.80
C ASN A 75 49.08 9.34 18.55
N GLN A 76 48.72 10.50 17.98
CA GLN A 76 49.46 11.09 16.86
C GLN A 76 50.70 11.80 17.34
N PHE A 77 50.91 11.97 18.63
CA PHE A 77 52.00 12.70 19.25
C PHE A 77 52.88 11.76 20.10
N PRO A 78 54.13 12.17 20.43
CA PRO A 78 55.06 11.33 21.22
C PRO A 78 54.47 10.95 22.57
N ALA A 79 54.62 9.69 22.96
CA ALA A 79 54.12 9.18 24.23
C ALA A 79 54.79 9.86 25.44
N GLY A 80 54.06 9.92 26.56
CA GLY A 80 54.56 10.48 27.81
C GLY A 80 54.42 12.00 27.93
N GLN A 81 53.76 12.66 27.00
CA GLN A 81 53.35 14.05 27.10
C GLN A 81 52.00 14.12 27.85
N ASP A 82 51.88 15.17 28.69
CA ASP A 82 50.60 15.47 29.32
C ASP A 82 49.82 16.43 28.40
N LEU A 83 48.92 15.86 27.60
CA LEU A 83 48.22 16.56 26.54
C LEU A 83 46.69 16.49 26.75
N THR A 84 46.02 17.55 26.33
CA THR A 84 44.55 17.66 26.29
C THR A 84 44.04 17.87 24.86
N VAL A 85 42.92 17.25 24.52
CA VAL A 85 42.21 17.45 23.26
C VAL A 85 41.08 18.41 23.49
N GLN A 86 40.97 19.40 22.63
CA GLN A 86 39.89 20.39 22.60
C GLN A 86 39.25 20.43 21.23
N TYR A 87 37.95 20.67 21.18
CA TYR A 87 37.15 20.67 19.96
C TYR A 87 36.53 22.04 19.71
N TYR A 88 36.56 22.44 18.43
CA TYR A 88 36.07 23.76 18.00
C TYR A 88 35.28 23.63 16.70
N ARG A 89 34.35 24.58 16.47
CA ARG A 89 33.51 24.63 15.27
C ARG A 89 34.24 25.17 14.05
N ASN A 90 35.30 25.95 14.23
CA ASN A 90 36.05 26.57 13.16
C ASN A 90 37.53 26.80 13.56
N LEU A 91 38.35 27.06 12.57
CA LEU A 91 39.79 27.25 12.74
C LEU A 91 40.12 28.48 13.58
N GLN A 92 39.36 29.58 13.42
CA GLN A 92 39.66 30.84 14.13
C GLN A 92 39.46 30.66 15.64
N ASP A 93 38.39 30.01 16.05
CA ASP A 93 38.12 29.73 17.46
C ASP A 93 39.18 28.80 18.04
N ALA A 94 39.55 27.77 17.30
CA ALA A 94 40.64 26.85 17.69
C ALA A 94 42.02 27.53 17.83
N GLN A 95 42.30 28.53 16.99
CA GLN A 95 43.53 29.29 17.05
C GLN A 95 43.57 30.29 18.21
N LEU A 96 42.41 30.87 18.54
CA LEU A 96 42.26 31.89 19.60
C LEU A 96 41.88 31.31 20.95
N GLU A 97 41.68 30.00 21.04
CA GLU A 97 41.23 29.28 22.24
C GLU A 97 39.90 29.89 22.80
N GLN A 98 38.95 30.13 21.88
CA GLN A 98 37.68 30.72 22.17
C GLN A 98 36.55 29.80 21.71
N ASN A 99 35.39 29.86 22.38
CA ASN A 99 34.20 29.11 22.01
C ASN A 99 34.46 27.60 21.89
N GLU A 100 35.28 27.04 22.77
CA GLU A 100 35.51 25.59 22.87
C GLU A 100 34.17 24.86 23.08
N ILE A 101 34.05 23.68 22.53
CA ILE A 101 32.92 22.74 22.77
C ILE A 101 33.18 22.12 24.16
N LEU A 102 32.54 22.67 25.20
CA LEU A 102 32.75 22.24 26.57
C LEU A 102 32.08 20.92 26.91
N ASP A 103 30.87 20.69 26.37
CA ASP A 103 30.19 19.40 26.50
C ASP A 103 30.58 18.48 25.37
N GLN A 104 31.70 17.78 25.58
CA GLN A 104 32.24 16.86 24.61
C GLN A 104 31.52 15.52 24.56
N THR A 105 30.72 15.20 25.58
CA THR A 105 30.00 13.92 25.69
C THR A 105 28.60 13.94 25.09
N ALA A 106 28.06 15.15 24.83
CA ALA A 106 26.70 15.35 24.31
C ALA A 106 26.65 16.49 23.26
N TYR A 107 27.53 16.43 22.26
CA TYR A 107 27.57 17.43 21.19
C TYR A 107 26.61 17.08 20.06
N THR A 108 25.64 17.94 19.80
CA THR A 108 24.81 17.80 18.59
C THR A 108 25.42 18.53 17.40
N ASN A 109 25.56 17.87 16.26
CA ASN A 109 26.04 18.50 15.03
C ASN A 109 25.15 19.69 14.64
N GLU A 110 25.77 20.76 14.13
CA GLU A 110 25.07 21.99 13.74
C GLU A 110 24.79 22.06 12.23
N THR A 111 25.35 21.11 11.46
CA THR A 111 25.10 20.94 10.04
C THR A 111 24.58 19.54 9.80
N ALA A 112 23.40 19.44 9.18
CA ALA A 112 22.75 18.17 8.93
C ALA A 112 23.62 17.20 8.13
N PHE A 113 23.59 15.94 8.49
CA PHE A 113 24.28 14.79 7.85
C PHE A 113 25.80 14.80 7.92
N SER A 114 26.47 15.96 7.92
CA SER A 114 27.94 15.99 7.94
C SER A 114 28.46 17.30 8.48
N GLN A 115 29.35 17.22 9.46
CA GLN A 115 30.04 18.37 10.00
C GLN A 115 31.50 18.06 10.32
N THR A 116 32.41 18.95 9.90
CA THR A 116 33.82 18.86 10.28
C THR A 116 34.10 19.75 11.49
N LEU A 117 34.68 19.17 12.53
CA LEU A 117 35.18 19.90 13.71
C LEU A 117 36.68 20.07 13.65
N PHE A 118 37.17 21.18 14.22
CA PHE A 118 38.57 21.47 14.39
C PHE A 118 39.02 20.94 15.74
N VAL A 119 40.13 20.21 15.70
CA VAL A 119 40.77 19.60 16.84
C VAL A 119 42.01 20.39 17.20
N ARG A 120 42.20 20.72 18.44
CA ARG A 120 43.44 21.28 19.01
C ARG A 120 43.96 20.35 20.08
N VAL A 121 45.22 20.04 20.03
CA VAL A 121 45.95 19.28 21.04
C VAL A 121 46.95 20.19 21.70
N GLU A 122 46.93 20.29 23.01
CA GLU A 122 47.70 21.23 23.79
C GLU A 122 48.38 20.55 24.99
N SER A 123 49.55 21.07 25.38
CA SER A 123 50.29 20.61 26.56
C SER A 123 49.71 21.22 27.84
N ASN A 124 49.36 20.38 28.78
CA ASN A 124 48.94 20.83 30.11
C ASN A 124 50.06 21.43 30.95
N VAL A 125 51.32 21.23 30.54
CA VAL A 125 52.49 21.68 31.31
C VAL A 125 52.85 23.12 30.99
N ASN A 126 52.74 23.54 29.74
CA ASN A 126 53.24 24.86 29.30
C ASN A 126 52.31 25.56 28.30
N GLY A 127 51.19 24.98 27.93
CA GLY A 127 50.23 25.54 26.97
C GLY A 127 50.73 25.52 25.52
N ASP A 128 51.76 24.74 25.18
CA ASP A 128 52.19 24.63 23.80
C ASP A 128 51.19 23.86 22.95
N CYS A 129 50.86 24.42 21.80
CA CYS A 129 49.98 23.72 20.81
C CYS A 129 50.77 22.64 20.07
N PHE A 130 50.39 21.39 20.19
CA PHE A 130 51.01 20.26 19.52
C PHE A 130 50.46 20.04 18.09
N GLY A 131 49.16 20.34 17.90
CA GLY A 131 48.54 20.21 16.59
C GLY A 131 47.15 20.89 16.57
N ILE A 132 46.77 21.38 15.39
CA ILE A 132 45.48 22.02 15.14
C ILE A 132 45.05 21.79 13.69
N GLY A 133 43.77 21.45 13.50
CA GLY A 133 43.23 21.30 12.16
C GLY A 133 41.84 20.68 12.10
N PRO A 134 41.28 20.55 10.91
CA PRO A 134 39.99 19.94 10.65
C PRO A 134 40.11 18.41 10.67
N HIS A 135 40.23 17.83 11.85
CA HIS A 135 40.64 16.43 12.01
C HIS A 135 39.54 15.51 12.52
N LEU A 136 38.32 16.02 12.74
CA LEU A 136 37.19 15.20 13.14
C LEU A 136 36.01 15.45 12.19
N LEU A 137 35.59 14.38 11.50
CA LEU A 137 34.38 14.37 10.70
C LEU A 137 33.25 13.69 11.50
N LEU A 138 32.15 14.38 11.66
CA LEU A 138 30.91 13.83 12.16
C LEU A 138 30.02 13.47 10.96
N THR A 139 29.54 12.24 10.91
CA THR A 139 28.68 11.73 9.83
C THR A 139 27.40 11.16 10.44
N VAL A 140 26.25 11.65 10.00
CA VAL A 140 24.93 11.09 10.32
C VAL A 140 24.40 10.42 9.06
N ASN A 141 24.38 9.09 9.05
CA ASN A 141 23.87 8.30 7.95
C ASN A 141 22.34 8.29 7.98
N PRO A 142 21.65 8.66 6.90
CA PRO A 142 20.20 8.69 6.87
C PRO A 142 19.63 7.27 7.00
N ARG A 143 18.43 7.17 7.57
CA ARG A 143 17.64 5.93 7.53
C ARG A 143 17.27 5.57 6.11
N PRO A 144 17.24 4.29 5.75
CA PRO A 144 16.69 3.85 4.47
C PRO A 144 15.25 4.33 4.28
N GLN A 145 14.95 4.79 3.07
CA GLN A 145 13.58 5.10 2.65
C GLN A 145 13.22 4.19 1.49
N PHE A 146 12.10 3.51 1.61
CA PHE A 146 11.60 2.58 0.62
C PHE A 146 10.07 2.61 0.61
N GLU A 147 9.50 2.08 -0.45
CA GLU A 147 8.06 1.88 -0.61
C GLU A 147 7.78 0.39 -0.72
N VAL A 148 6.59 -0.03 -0.30
CA VAL A 148 6.08 -1.39 -0.49
C VAL A 148 4.92 -1.33 -1.47
N ASP A 149 4.70 -2.40 -2.22
CA ASP A 149 3.54 -2.53 -3.10
C ASP A 149 2.26 -2.21 -2.33
N GLN A 150 1.53 -1.19 -2.80
CA GLN A 150 0.43 -0.57 -2.05
C GLN A 150 -0.93 -1.25 -2.27
N SER A 151 -0.98 -2.47 -2.76
CA SER A 151 -2.25 -3.17 -2.75
C SER A 151 -2.65 -3.47 -1.31
N GLU A 152 -3.49 -2.63 -0.74
CA GLU A 152 -3.97 -2.76 0.65
C GLU A 152 -4.81 -4.02 0.88
N ILE A 153 -5.20 -4.72 -0.19
CA ILE A 153 -6.07 -5.90 -0.15
C ILE A 153 -5.43 -6.99 -1.00
N PHE A 154 -5.05 -8.07 -0.36
CA PHE A 154 -4.45 -9.23 -1.00
C PHE A 154 -5.47 -10.37 -1.03
N CYS A 155 -5.86 -10.75 -2.24
CA CYS A 155 -6.74 -11.88 -2.46
C CYS A 155 -5.95 -13.17 -2.33
N LEU A 156 -6.01 -13.76 -1.18
CA LEU A 156 -5.42 -15.06 -0.93
C LEU A 156 -6.44 -16.14 -1.26
N ASP A 157 -6.42 -16.61 -2.49
CA ASP A 157 -7.31 -17.68 -3.00
C ASP A 157 -6.66 -19.07 -2.97
N GLY A 158 -5.70 -19.26 -2.07
CA GLY A 158 -4.88 -20.48 -1.94
C GLY A 158 -3.57 -20.42 -2.71
N ASN A 159 -3.27 -19.33 -3.43
CA ASN A 159 -1.99 -19.09 -4.07
C ASN A 159 -1.16 -18.09 -3.26
N PRO A 160 0.17 -18.24 -3.20
CA PRO A 160 1.03 -17.22 -2.63
C PRO A 160 0.91 -15.90 -3.39
N ILE A 161 0.93 -14.80 -2.65
CA ILE A 161 1.07 -13.46 -3.21
C ILE A 161 2.50 -12.98 -3.02
N THR A 162 3.06 -12.35 -4.05
CA THR A 162 4.41 -11.79 -3.98
C THR A 162 4.32 -10.29 -3.81
N LEU A 163 4.89 -9.79 -2.71
CA LEU A 163 4.99 -8.37 -2.41
C LEU A 163 6.39 -7.88 -2.66
N PHE A 164 6.53 -6.72 -3.27
CA PHE A 164 7.80 -6.11 -3.64
C PHE A 164 8.06 -4.84 -2.85
N THR A 165 9.34 -4.60 -2.54
CA THR A 165 9.81 -3.28 -2.11
C THR A 165 10.34 -2.49 -3.30
N PHE A 166 10.10 -1.19 -3.29
CA PHE A 166 10.62 -0.24 -4.27
C PHE A 166 11.56 0.74 -3.59
N ASN A 167 12.76 0.86 -4.13
CA ASN A 167 13.77 1.74 -3.57
C ASN A 167 14.32 2.69 -4.63
N PRO A 168 13.81 3.92 -4.72
CA PRO A 168 14.27 4.91 -5.69
C PRO A 168 15.65 5.51 -5.34
N GLN A 169 16.18 5.29 -4.13
CA GLN A 169 17.38 5.96 -3.64
C GLN A 169 18.63 5.08 -3.52
N GLY A 170 18.55 3.79 -3.82
CA GLY A 170 19.70 2.89 -3.72
C GLY A 170 19.34 1.42 -3.49
N GLN A 171 20.31 0.62 -3.11
CA GLN A 171 20.11 -0.79 -2.76
C GLN A 171 20.17 -0.95 -1.25
N TYR A 172 19.19 -1.65 -0.70
CA TYR A 172 19.13 -2.02 0.71
C TYR A 172 18.99 -3.53 0.85
N ASP A 173 19.40 -4.05 1.98
CA ASP A 173 19.01 -5.37 2.44
C ASP A 173 17.66 -5.25 3.16
N TYR A 174 16.83 -6.29 3.11
CA TYR A 174 15.49 -6.26 3.68
C TYR A 174 15.30 -7.39 4.68
N ILE A 175 14.42 -7.18 5.65
CA ILE A 175 13.94 -8.21 6.55
C ILE A 175 12.42 -8.11 6.63
N TRP A 176 11.74 -9.15 6.20
CA TRP A 176 10.30 -9.31 6.31
C TRP A 176 9.98 -10.23 7.47
N THR A 177 9.10 -9.84 8.36
CA THR A 177 8.69 -10.63 9.52
C THR A 177 7.18 -10.75 9.61
N ASP A 178 6.70 -11.86 10.16
CA ASP A 178 5.31 -12.05 10.55
C ASP A 178 4.99 -11.38 11.89
N ALA A 179 3.73 -11.48 12.33
CA ALA A 179 3.25 -10.92 13.60
C ALA A 179 3.92 -11.54 14.84
N GLN A 180 4.56 -12.70 14.70
CA GLN A 180 5.29 -13.41 15.76
C GLN A 180 6.80 -13.07 15.74
N GLY A 181 7.24 -12.25 14.75
CA GLY A 181 8.63 -11.88 14.56
C GLY A 181 9.46 -12.94 13.84
N ALA A 182 8.84 -13.98 13.27
CA ALA A 182 9.55 -14.93 12.44
C ALA A 182 9.89 -14.34 11.07
N VAL A 183 11.12 -14.56 10.60
CA VAL A 183 11.57 -14.05 9.30
C VAL A 183 10.89 -14.82 8.17
N VAL A 184 10.17 -14.09 7.33
CA VAL A 184 9.47 -14.60 6.15
C VAL A 184 10.38 -14.53 4.91
N SER A 185 11.10 -13.41 4.75
CA SER A 185 12.03 -13.19 3.64
C SER A 185 13.14 -12.24 4.03
N THR A 186 14.27 -12.34 3.33
CA THR A 186 15.38 -11.37 3.37
C THR A 186 15.65 -10.76 1.98
N ASP A 187 14.84 -11.10 0.99
CA ASP A 187 14.93 -10.56 -0.35
C ASP A 187 14.17 -9.23 -0.48
N PRO A 188 14.36 -8.46 -1.56
CA PRO A 188 13.54 -7.28 -1.88
C PRO A 188 12.05 -7.61 -2.11
N PHE A 189 11.67 -8.85 -1.98
CA PHE A 189 10.29 -9.33 -2.08
C PHE A 189 10.01 -10.42 -1.04
N ALA A 190 8.73 -10.63 -0.74
CA ALA A 190 8.28 -11.74 0.10
C ALA A 190 7.10 -12.46 -0.55
N GLU A 191 7.11 -13.81 -0.49
CA GLU A 191 5.96 -14.63 -0.82
C GLU A 191 5.12 -14.86 0.44
N ILE A 192 3.89 -14.36 0.42
CA ILE A 192 2.95 -14.45 1.53
C ILE A 192 1.95 -15.56 1.24
N THR A 193 1.85 -16.53 2.12
CA THR A 193 0.99 -17.71 1.98
C THR A 193 -0.18 -17.73 2.95
N GLU A 194 -0.17 -16.88 3.96
CA GLU A 194 -1.18 -16.86 5.03
C GLU A 194 -1.63 -15.42 5.30
N ALA A 195 -2.88 -15.26 5.71
CA ALA A 195 -3.40 -13.99 6.18
C ALA A 195 -2.76 -13.61 7.52
N GLY A 196 -2.45 -12.34 7.71
CA GLY A 196 -1.80 -11.86 8.92
C GLY A 196 -1.23 -10.47 8.77
N THR A 197 -0.59 -9.99 9.84
CA THR A 197 0.16 -8.74 9.83
C THR A 197 1.63 -9.05 9.59
N TYR A 198 2.22 -8.32 8.66
CA TYR A 198 3.62 -8.43 8.28
C TYR A 198 4.30 -7.09 8.45
N THR A 199 5.60 -7.14 8.72
CA THR A 199 6.43 -5.94 8.85
C THR A 199 7.68 -6.12 8.01
N VAL A 200 8.07 -5.07 7.30
CA VAL A 200 9.33 -5.04 6.55
C VAL A 200 10.18 -3.86 7.01
N GLU A 201 11.47 -4.11 7.15
CA GLU A 201 12.52 -3.14 7.45
C GLU A 201 13.60 -3.23 6.39
N ALA A 202 14.20 -2.08 6.07
CA ALA A 202 15.33 -1.98 5.16
C ALA A 202 16.60 -1.64 5.93
N ILE A 203 17.74 -2.17 5.50
CA ILE A 203 19.05 -1.97 6.10
C ILE A 203 20.00 -1.38 5.04
N SER A 204 20.57 -0.21 5.32
CA SER A 204 21.55 0.40 4.42
C SER A 204 22.94 -0.24 4.54
N ALA A 205 23.83 0.08 3.59
CA ALA A 205 25.24 -0.33 3.64
C ALA A 205 26.00 0.18 4.89
N ALA A 206 25.49 1.25 5.53
CA ALA A 206 26.00 1.76 6.80
C ALA A 206 25.39 1.06 8.02
N ASN A 207 24.62 -0.01 7.84
CA ASN A 207 23.86 -0.73 8.86
C ASN A 207 22.78 0.12 9.57
N CYS A 208 22.27 1.16 8.91
CA CYS A 208 21.14 1.93 9.42
C CYS A 208 19.84 1.23 9.05
N ILE A 209 18.94 1.13 10.02
CA ILE A 209 17.66 0.44 9.89
C ILE A 209 16.56 1.48 9.64
N SER A 210 15.67 1.22 8.72
CA SER A 210 14.50 2.05 8.42
C SER A 210 13.50 2.06 9.59
N PHE A 211 12.50 2.94 9.52
CA PHE A 211 11.27 2.70 10.26
C PHE A 211 10.59 1.44 9.75
N PRO A 212 9.97 0.63 10.64
CA PRO A 212 9.24 -0.55 10.22
C PRO A 212 7.98 -0.14 9.44
N TYR A 213 7.76 -0.77 8.29
CA TYR A 213 6.52 -0.65 7.54
C TYR A 213 5.66 -1.89 7.79
N SER A 214 4.48 -1.70 8.40
CA SER A 214 3.55 -2.79 8.72
C SER A 214 2.30 -2.72 7.86
N PHE A 215 1.83 -3.88 7.39
CA PHE A 215 0.63 -4.04 6.60
C PHE A 215 -0.09 -5.33 6.98
N THR A 216 -1.37 -5.45 6.59
CA THR A 216 -2.19 -6.62 6.89
C THR A 216 -2.66 -7.29 5.62
N VAL A 217 -2.36 -8.58 5.48
CA VAL A 217 -2.91 -9.46 4.45
C VAL A 217 -4.18 -10.08 4.99
N VAL A 218 -5.27 -9.94 4.23
CA VAL A 218 -6.57 -10.53 4.58
C VAL A 218 -6.89 -11.66 3.62
N GLU A 219 -7.44 -12.73 4.15
CA GLU A 219 -7.94 -13.83 3.33
C GLU A 219 -9.27 -13.42 2.71
N SER A 220 -9.35 -13.50 1.38
CA SER A 220 -10.57 -13.28 0.61
C SER A 220 -10.41 -13.93 -0.75
N ALA A 221 -11.51 -14.31 -1.39
CA ALA A 221 -11.49 -14.98 -2.68
C ALA A 221 -12.64 -14.51 -3.57
N LEU A 222 -12.50 -14.77 -4.88
CA LEU A 222 -13.61 -14.70 -5.81
C LEU A 222 -14.72 -15.65 -5.35
N ALA A 223 -15.99 -15.19 -5.37
CA ALA A 223 -17.13 -16.02 -5.02
C ALA A 223 -17.25 -17.24 -5.96
N ASN A 224 -17.49 -18.42 -5.39
CA ASN A 224 -17.75 -19.65 -6.13
C ASN A 224 -19.26 -19.92 -6.17
N ILE A 225 -20.01 -19.07 -6.91
CA ILE A 225 -21.46 -19.22 -7.03
C ILE A 225 -21.84 -20.25 -8.07
N SER A 226 -22.83 -21.10 -7.73
CA SER A 226 -23.40 -22.11 -8.61
C SER A 226 -24.94 -22.18 -8.46
N MET A 227 -25.61 -22.92 -9.34
CA MET A 227 -27.06 -23.14 -9.23
C MET A 227 -27.48 -23.84 -7.93
N ALA A 228 -26.57 -24.56 -7.27
CA ALA A 228 -26.86 -25.20 -5.97
C ALA A 228 -27.04 -24.18 -4.83
N ASP A 229 -26.47 -22.99 -5.00
CA ASP A 229 -26.52 -21.91 -4.01
C ASP A 229 -27.69 -20.96 -4.24
N VAL A 230 -28.50 -21.18 -5.30
CA VAL A 230 -29.57 -20.28 -5.72
C VAL A 230 -30.95 -20.95 -5.58
N THR A 231 -31.86 -20.29 -4.90
CA THR A 231 -33.26 -20.68 -4.83
C THR A 231 -34.11 -19.68 -5.60
N ILE A 232 -34.83 -20.14 -6.62
CA ILE A 232 -35.73 -19.33 -7.43
C ILE A 232 -37.18 -19.63 -7.07
N THR A 233 -37.91 -18.62 -6.67
CA THR A 233 -39.37 -18.66 -6.56
C THR A 233 -39.94 -18.00 -7.80
N ASP A 234 -40.51 -18.80 -8.67
CA ASP A 234 -41.01 -18.34 -9.96
C ASP A 234 -42.49 -18.64 -10.17
N PHE A 235 -43.02 -18.24 -11.30
CA PHE A 235 -44.43 -18.47 -11.70
C PHE A 235 -45.46 -17.90 -10.70
N SER A 236 -45.10 -16.84 -10.02
CA SER A 236 -45.88 -16.14 -9.01
C SER A 236 -46.16 -14.69 -9.41
N ASN A 237 -46.93 -13.99 -8.63
CA ASN A 237 -47.09 -12.53 -8.81
C ASN A 237 -45.88 -11.74 -8.25
N ASN A 238 -45.04 -12.39 -7.49
CA ASN A 238 -43.88 -11.83 -6.88
C ASN A 238 -42.73 -12.87 -6.93
N ASN A 239 -42.10 -12.99 -8.08
CA ASN A 239 -40.95 -13.88 -8.22
C ASN A 239 -39.75 -13.35 -7.46
N SER A 240 -38.93 -14.25 -6.98
CA SER A 240 -37.76 -13.88 -6.20
C SER A 240 -36.57 -14.82 -6.48
N ILE A 241 -35.38 -14.29 -6.26
CA ILE A 241 -34.12 -15.03 -6.28
C ILE A 241 -33.50 -14.86 -4.90
N SER A 242 -33.14 -15.97 -4.26
CA SER A 242 -32.42 -16.00 -2.99
C SER A 242 -31.12 -16.77 -3.18
N ILE A 243 -30.04 -16.23 -2.64
CA ILE A 243 -28.70 -16.83 -2.71
C ILE A 243 -28.34 -17.31 -1.31
N ASP A 244 -27.83 -18.53 -1.19
CA ASP A 244 -27.24 -19.03 0.06
C ASP A 244 -25.77 -18.63 0.09
N PRO A 245 -25.35 -17.72 0.98
CA PRO A 245 -23.98 -17.25 1.03
C PRO A 245 -22.99 -18.24 1.69
N THR A 246 -23.48 -19.34 2.28
CA THR A 246 -22.66 -20.23 3.14
C THR A 246 -21.59 -21.00 2.37
N ASN A 247 -21.76 -21.20 1.05
CA ASN A 247 -20.85 -21.97 0.21
C ASN A 247 -20.11 -21.13 -0.83
N LEU A 248 -20.24 -19.81 -0.80
CA LEU A 248 -19.62 -18.93 -1.80
C LEU A 248 -18.10 -18.81 -1.64
N GLY A 249 -17.52 -19.27 -0.52
CA GLY A 249 -16.09 -19.20 -0.24
C GLY A 249 -15.75 -18.23 0.89
N ILE A 250 -14.48 -17.87 0.97
CA ILE A 250 -13.95 -16.97 2.00
C ILE A 250 -13.96 -15.55 1.42
N GLY A 251 -14.92 -14.73 1.82
CA GLY A 251 -15.05 -13.36 1.32
C GLY A 251 -16.12 -12.57 2.06
N ASP A 252 -16.17 -11.28 1.80
CA ASP A 252 -17.24 -10.37 2.20
C ASP A 252 -17.96 -9.92 0.93
N TYR A 253 -19.09 -10.58 0.64
CA TYR A 253 -19.77 -10.48 -0.65
C TYR A 253 -20.94 -9.52 -0.63
N GLU A 254 -21.17 -8.90 -1.78
CA GLU A 254 -22.35 -8.12 -2.10
C GLU A 254 -22.89 -8.53 -3.47
N TYR A 255 -24.15 -8.25 -3.72
CA TYR A 255 -24.91 -8.86 -4.81
C TYR A 255 -25.54 -7.81 -5.71
N SER A 256 -25.53 -8.05 -7.02
CA SER A 256 -26.28 -7.27 -8.02
C SER A 256 -27.02 -8.21 -8.97
N LEU A 257 -28.14 -7.76 -9.50
CA LEU A 257 -28.92 -8.49 -10.50
C LEU A 257 -28.95 -7.70 -11.79
N ASP A 258 -28.57 -8.35 -12.90
CA ASP A 258 -28.58 -7.82 -14.27
C ASP A 258 -27.63 -6.66 -14.58
N ASP A 259 -26.88 -6.18 -13.60
CA ASP A 259 -25.90 -5.09 -13.81
C ASP A 259 -24.59 -5.38 -13.07
N GLU A 260 -23.52 -5.59 -13.82
CA GLU A 260 -22.18 -5.81 -13.27
C GLU A 260 -21.63 -4.59 -12.57
N ILE A 261 -22.04 -3.39 -12.95
CA ILE A 261 -21.58 -2.15 -12.33
C ILE A 261 -22.36 -1.84 -11.05
N GLY A 262 -23.55 -2.42 -10.90
CA GLY A 262 -24.43 -2.25 -9.71
C GLY A 262 -25.65 -1.38 -9.99
N PRO A 263 -26.47 -1.06 -8.99
CA PRO A 263 -26.10 -1.05 -7.57
C PRO A 263 -25.97 -2.43 -6.94
N TYR A 264 -24.98 -2.56 -6.06
CA TYR A 264 -24.82 -3.75 -5.22
C TYR A 264 -25.49 -3.58 -3.87
N GLN A 265 -25.93 -4.70 -3.27
CA GLN A 265 -26.56 -4.77 -1.95
C GLN A 265 -25.98 -5.91 -1.13
N ASP A 266 -26.01 -5.77 0.21
CA ASP A 266 -25.51 -6.81 1.13
C ASP A 266 -26.48 -7.99 1.27
N GLU A 267 -27.77 -7.75 1.06
CA GLU A 267 -28.81 -8.77 1.19
C GLU A 267 -28.76 -9.73 0.00
N PRO A 268 -28.61 -11.05 0.19
CA PRO A 268 -28.55 -12.04 -0.87
C PRO A 268 -29.95 -12.41 -1.39
N PHE A 269 -30.82 -11.43 -1.59
CA PHE A 269 -32.20 -11.61 -1.98
C PHE A 269 -32.70 -10.54 -2.94
N PHE A 270 -33.32 -10.95 -4.04
CA PHE A 270 -33.97 -10.09 -5.01
C PHE A 270 -35.46 -10.45 -5.08
N GLY A 271 -36.34 -9.50 -4.77
CA GLY A 271 -37.77 -9.61 -4.91
C GLY A 271 -38.28 -8.91 -6.17
N ASP A 272 -39.55 -9.16 -6.54
CA ASP A 272 -40.21 -8.56 -7.70
C ASP A 272 -39.46 -8.78 -9.02
N VAL A 273 -38.80 -9.93 -9.18
CA VAL A 273 -38.02 -10.27 -10.35
C VAL A 273 -38.92 -10.59 -11.54
N ASN A 274 -38.68 -10.00 -12.67
CA ASN A 274 -39.42 -10.31 -13.89
C ASN A 274 -39.15 -11.75 -14.33
N ALA A 275 -40.04 -12.31 -15.15
CA ALA A 275 -39.78 -13.57 -15.82
C ALA A 275 -38.78 -13.35 -16.98
N GLY A 276 -37.82 -14.26 -17.12
CA GLY A 276 -36.79 -14.17 -18.16
C GLY A 276 -35.45 -14.72 -17.70
N ALA A 277 -34.44 -14.44 -18.50
CA ALA A 277 -33.04 -14.68 -18.15
C ALA A 277 -32.51 -13.51 -17.34
N HIS A 278 -31.76 -13.81 -16.29
CA HIS A 278 -31.14 -12.85 -15.39
C HIS A 278 -29.70 -13.25 -15.12
N VAL A 279 -28.85 -12.29 -14.76
CA VAL A 279 -27.48 -12.54 -14.34
C VAL A 279 -27.29 -12.05 -12.93
N ILE A 280 -26.93 -12.95 -12.03
CA ILE A 280 -26.50 -12.62 -10.67
C ILE A 280 -25.03 -12.28 -10.73
N TYR A 281 -24.64 -11.14 -10.17
CA TYR A 281 -23.24 -10.75 -9.94
C TYR A 281 -22.97 -10.77 -8.46
N VAL A 282 -21.87 -11.43 -8.07
CA VAL A 282 -21.38 -11.51 -6.68
C VAL A 282 -20.00 -10.89 -6.64
N ARG A 283 -19.88 -9.74 -5.99
CA ARG A 283 -18.65 -9.00 -5.86
C ARG A 283 -18.07 -9.16 -4.47
N ASP A 284 -16.77 -9.46 -4.39
CA ASP A 284 -16.06 -9.38 -3.13
C ASP A 284 -15.75 -7.91 -2.79
N LYS A 285 -16.17 -7.43 -1.64
CA LYS A 285 -15.96 -6.05 -1.17
C LYS A 285 -14.49 -5.72 -0.94
N LYS A 286 -13.65 -6.74 -0.74
CA LYS A 286 -12.21 -6.61 -0.60
C LYS A 286 -11.46 -6.55 -1.94
N GLY A 287 -12.19 -6.60 -3.06
CA GLY A 287 -11.63 -6.40 -4.40
C GLY A 287 -11.08 -7.65 -5.07
N CYS A 288 -11.39 -8.86 -4.58
CA CYS A 288 -10.93 -10.12 -5.17
C CYS A 288 -11.64 -10.50 -6.48
N GLY A 289 -12.59 -9.70 -6.93
CA GLY A 289 -13.23 -9.85 -8.22
C GLY A 289 -14.76 -9.97 -8.14
N ILE A 290 -15.35 -10.22 -9.32
CA ILE A 290 -16.78 -10.37 -9.52
C ILE A 290 -17.03 -11.71 -10.18
N ALA A 291 -17.83 -12.58 -9.54
CA ALA A 291 -18.35 -13.79 -10.13
C ALA A 291 -19.73 -13.52 -10.71
N SER A 292 -20.12 -14.28 -11.74
CA SER A 292 -21.44 -14.17 -12.34
C SER A 292 -22.08 -15.54 -12.55
N LEU A 293 -23.39 -15.58 -12.44
CA LEU A 293 -24.21 -16.77 -12.69
C LEU A 293 -25.47 -16.39 -13.45
N GLU A 294 -25.70 -17.00 -14.60
CA GLU A 294 -26.94 -16.86 -15.33
C GLU A 294 -28.01 -17.76 -14.70
N VAL A 295 -29.20 -17.19 -14.48
CA VAL A 295 -30.37 -17.85 -13.90
C VAL A 295 -31.62 -17.55 -14.72
N PHE A 296 -32.63 -18.41 -14.63
CA PHE A 296 -33.84 -18.28 -15.40
C PHE A 296 -35.06 -18.32 -14.49
N VAL A 297 -35.85 -17.26 -14.55
CA VAL A 297 -37.09 -17.12 -13.78
C VAL A 297 -38.25 -17.42 -14.71
N LEU A 298 -38.96 -18.54 -14.47
CA LEU A 298 -40.08 -18.92 -15.27
C LEU A 298 -41.31 -18.01 -15.02
N GLY A 299 -41.98 -17.67 -16.11
CA GLY A 299 -43.21 -16.89 -16.04
C GLY A 299 -43.92 -16.85 -17.37
N PHE A 300 -44.91 -16.01 -17.47
CA PHE A 300 -45.69 -15.82 -18.71
C PHE A 300 -46.21 -14.41 -18.82
N PRO A 301 -46.35 -13.86 -20.06
CA PRO A 301 -46.99 -12.56 -20.25
C PRO A 301 -48.48 -12.67 -19.91
N LYS A 302 -48.94 -11.68 -19.13
CA LYS A 302 -50.37 -11.59 -18.77
C LYS A 302 -51.29 -11.26 -19.97
N PHE A 303 -50.73 -10.70 -21.03
CA PHE A 303 -51.39 -10.39 -22.29
C PHE A 303 -50.42 -10.42 -23.45
N PHE A 304 -50.95 -10.50 -24.66
CA PHE A 304 -50.20 -10.30 -25.90
C PHE A 304 -51.07 -9.63 -26.98
N THR A 305 -50.43 -9.00 -27.98
CA THR A 305 -51.09 -8.13 -28.97
C THR A 305 -50.63 -8.50 -30.39
N PRO A 306 -51.21 -9.55 -31.04
CA PRO A 306 -50.79 -10.01 -32.37
C PRO A 306 -51.26 -9.04 -33.46
N ASN A 307 -50.60 -7.88 -33.56
CA ASN A 307 -50.87 -6.81 -34.51
C ASN A 307 -49.81 -6.74 -35.63
N GLY A 308 -48.68 -7.46 -35.48
CA GLY A 308 -47.59 -7.52 -36.48
C GLY A 308 -46.58 -6.39 -36.35
N ASP A 309 -46.48 -5.72 -35.21
CA ASP A 309 -45.52 -4.65 -34.93
C ASP A 309 -44.18 -5.16 -34.37
N GLY A 310 -44.08 -6.48 -34.13
CA GLY A 310 -42.89 -7.12 -33.56
C GLY A 310 -42.85 -7.10 -32.03
N ILE A 311 -43.85 -6.52 -31.35
CA ILE A 311 -43.90 -6.42 -29.89
C ILE A 311 -45.08 -7.22 -29.34
N ASN A 312 -44.80 -8.23 -28.55
CA ASN A 312 -45.84 -9.11 -27.95
C ASN A 312 -46.79 -9.72 -28.98
N ASP A 313 -46.34 -10.01 -30.19
CA ASP A 313 -47.14 -10.61 -31.26
C ASP A 313 -47.49 -12.06 -31.00
N THR A 314 -46.69 -12.76 -30.19
CA THR A 314 -46.90 -14.15 -29.82
C THR A 314 -46.89 -14.30 -28.29
N TRP A 315 -47.57 -15.35 -27.82
CA TRP A 315 -47.62 -15.71 -26.42
C TRP A 315 -46.86 -17.01 -26.16
N ASN A 316 -45.89 -17.01 -25.24
CA ASN A 316 -45.18 -18.20 -24.80
C ASN A 316 -44.73 -18.02 -23.32
N LEU A 317 -44.21 -19.08 -22.70
CA LEU A 317 -43.50 -18.98 -21.43
C LEU A 317 -42.24 -18.16 -21.60
N GLN A 318 -41.87 -17.43 -20.57
CA GLN A 318 -40.63 -16.70 -20.43
C GLN A 318 -39.70 -17.44 -19.44
N GLY A 319 -38.39 -17.27 -19.59
CA GLY A 319 -37.42 -17.97 -18.75
C GLY A 319 -37.21 -19.43 -19.07
N TRP A 320 -37.67 -19.88 -20.25
CA TRP A 320 -37.38 -21.21 -20.79
C TRP A 320 -35.89 -21.33 -21.15
N ASN A 321 -35.26 -22.44 -20.78
CA ASN A 321 -33.85 -22.73 -21.11
C ASN A 321 -33.60 -24.22 -21.32
N ASP A 322 -32.33 -24.60 -21.54
CA ASP A 322 -31.89 -25.95 -21.86
C ASP A 322 -31.96 -26.95 -20.68
N THR A 323 -32.35 -26.50 -19.50
CA THR A 323 -32.59 -27.41 -18.36
C THR A 323 -33.84 -28.26 -18.58
N PHE A 324 -34.72 -27.85 -19.51
CA PHE A 324 -35.93 -28.56 -19.86
C PHE A 324 -35.79 -29.31 -21.21
N THR A 325 -36.42 -30.46 -21.30
CA THR A 325 -36.36 -31.30 -22.50
C THR A 325 -37.41 -30.94 -23.53
N SER A 326 -37.24 -31.44 -24.77
CA SER A 326 -38.23 -31.35 -25.85
C SER A 326 -39.55 -32.09 -25.56
N ALA A 327 -39.61 -32.85 -24.48
CA ALA A 327 -40.88 -33.47 -24.02
C ALA A 327 -41.83 -32.46 -23.34
N SER A 328 -41.34 -31.25 -23.10
CA SER A 328 -42.12 -30.14 -22.52
C SER A 328 -43.09 -29.57 -23.59
N TYR A 329 -44.30 -29.22 -23.14
CA TYR A 329 -45.28 -28.61 -24.03
C TYR A 329 -46.26 -27.71 -23.26
N ILE A 330 -46.94 -26.82 -23.99
CA ILE A 330 -48.00 -25.93 -23.49
C ILE A 330 -49.26 -26.21 -24.28
N GLN A 331 -50.35 -26.48 -23.58
CA GLN A 331 -51.70 -26.61 -24.14
C GLN A 331 -52.50 -25.36 -23.87
N ILE A 332 -53.14 -24.78 -24.89
CA ILE A 332 -53.90 -23.55 -24.83
C ILE A 332 -55.40 -23.91 -25.01
N PHE A 333 -56.22 -23.28 -24.18
CA PHE A 333 -57.66 -23.52 -24.12
C PHE A 333 -58.44 -22.19 -24.18
N ASP A 334 -59.68 -22.24 -24.68
CA ASP A 334 -60.59 -21.12 -24.59
C ASP A 334 -61.24 -21.04 -23.21
N ARG A 335 -62.09 -20.02 -22.98
CA ARG A 335 -62.81 -19.80 -21.70
C ARG A 335 -63.77 -20.94 -21.31
N TYR A 336 -64.09 -21.82 -22.24
CA TYR A 336 -64.98 -22.95 -22.02
C TYR A 336 -64.23 -24.25 -21.77
N GLY A 337 -62.89 -24.20 -21.76
CA GLY A 337 -62.04 -25.37 -21.61
C GLY A 337 -61.82 -26.16 -22.87
N THR A 338 -62.20 -25.61 -24.05
CA THR A 338 -61.95 -26.25 -25.34
C THR A 338 -60.49 -26.16 -25.70
N PHE A 339 -59.83 -27.28 -25.97
CA PHE A 339 -58.44 -27.33 -26.46
C PHE A 339 -58.33 -26.64 -27.84
N LEU A 340 -57.40 -25.70 -27.92
CA LEU A 340 -57.15 -24.94 -29.15
C LEU A 340 -55.87 -25.42 -29.85
N GLN A 341 -54.73 -25.36 -29.16
CA GLN A 341 -53.43 -25.64 -29.74
C GLN A 341 -52.44 -26.13 -28.69
N GLN A 342 -51.50 -26.94 -29.14
CA GLN A 342 -50.30 -27.24 -28.37
C GLN A 342 -49.11 -26.51 -29.01
N VAL A 343 -48.29 -25.85 -28.21
CA VAL A 343 -47.06 -25.17 -28.63
C VAL A 343 -45.88 -25.71 -27.82
N SER A 344 -44.71 -25.63 -28.37
CA SER A 344 -43.48 -25.89 -27.62
C SER A 344 -43.03 -24.62 -26.90
N PRO A 345 -42.54 -24.71 -25.66
CA PRO A 345 -41.93 -23.57 -24.99
C PRO A 345 -40.70 -23.05 -25.75
N ALA A 346 -40.02 -23.89 -26.56
CA ALA A 346 -38.86 -23.54 -27.37
C ALA A 346 -39.22 -22.78 -28.66
N ASP A 347 -40.50 -22.78 -29.07
CA ASP A 347 -40.93 -22.10 -30.30
C ASP A 347 -41.20 -20.60 -30.06
N LEU A 348 -41.50 -19.88 -31.16
CA LEU A 348 -41.84 -18.45 -31.07
C LEU A 348 -43.14 -18.16 -30.26
N GLY A 349 -43.96 -19.20 -30.04
CA GLY A 349 -45.18 -19.09 -29.27
C GLY A 349 -46.46 -19.08 -30.12
N TRP A 350 -47.58 -18.79 -29.47
CA TRP A 350 -48.92 -18.81 -30.10
C TRP A 350 -49.33 -17.42 -30.60
N GLU A 351 -49.75 -17.34 -31.86
CA GLU A 351 -50.14 -16.12 -32.56
C GLU A 351 -51.63 -15.72 -32.36
N GLY A 352 -52.37 -16.38 -31.49
CA GLY A 352 -53.78 -16.09 -31.29
C GLY A 352 -54.68 -16.59 -32.43
N THR A 353 -54.27 -17.71 -33.08
CA THR A 353 -55.05 -18.32 -34.19
C THR A 353 -55.50 -19.75 -33.85
N PHE A 354 -56.56 -20.19 -34.45
CA PHE A 354 -57.06 -21.58 -34.41
C PHE A 354 -57.54 -22.01 -35.77
N LYS A 355 -57.00 -23.11 -36.30
CA LYS A 355 -57.30 -23.63 -37.66
C LYS A 355 -57.21 -22.55 -38.73
N GLY A 356 -56.17 -21.67 -38.66
CA GLY A 356 -55.92 -20.60 -39.62
C GLY A 356 -56.83 -19.36 -39.47
N ARG A 357 -57.68 -19.31 -38.46
CA ARG A 357 -58.55 -18.15 -38.19
C ARG A 357 -58.10 -17.41 -36.96
N ARG A 358 -58.08 -16.06 -36.99
CA ARG A 358 -57.82 -15.20 -35.86
C ARG A 358 -58.94 -15.37 -34.79
N LEU A 359 -58.52 -15.59 -33.56
CA LEU A 359 -59.44 -15.66 -32.43
C LEU A 359 -59.74 -14.28 -31.89
N PRO A 360 -60.94 -14.05 -31.22
CA PRO A 360 -61.31 -12.75 -30.68
C PRO A 360 -60.47 -12.35 -29.51
N ALA A 361 -60.42 -11.05 -29.19
CA ALA A 361 -59.89 -10.53 -27.94
C ALA A 361 -60.68 -11.15 -26.78
N SER A 362 -59.99 -11.87 -25.89
CA SER A 362 -60.57 -12.63 -24.79
C SER A 362 -59.45 -13.14 -23.87
N ASP A 363 -59.86 -13.73 -22.72
CA ASP A 363 -58.95 -14.51 -21.90
C ASP A 363 -58.86 -15.94 -22.39
N TYR A 364 -57.68 -16.48 -22.32
CA TYR A 364 -57.30 -17.85 -22.71
C TYR A 364 -56.59 -18.50 -21.53
N TRP A 365 -56.68 -19.80 -21.39
CA TRP A 365 -56.04 -20.59 -20.35
C TRP A 365 -54.98 -21.47 -20.93
N PHE A 366 -53.99 -21.80 -20.12
CA PHE A 366 -52.98 -22.75 -20.51
C PHE A 366 -52.67 -23.75 -19.40
N LEU A 367 -52.18 -24.93 -19.85
CA LEU A 367 -51.53 -25.93 -19.05
C LEU A 367 -50.14 -26.21 -19.69
N ALA A 368 -49.07 -25.91 -18.96
CA ALA A 368 -47.74 -26.27 -19.37
C ALA A 368 -47.24 -27.46 -18.53
N ARG A 369 -46.71 -28.46 -19.24
CA ARG A 369 -45.96 -29.59 -18.69
C ARG A 369 -44.51 -29.40 -19.06
N LEU A 370 -43.69 -29.14 -18.07
CA LEU A 370 -42.25 -28.97 -18.21
C LEU A 370 -41.57 -30.23 -17.67
N VAL A 371 -40.63 -30.76 -18.43
CA VAL A 371 -39.86 -31.97 -18.10
C VAL A 371 -38.38 -31.60 -18.14
N ASP A 372 -37.69 -31.73 -17.04
CA ASP A 372 -36.26 -31.44 -16.95
C ASP A 372 -35.40 -32.59 -17.51
N GLN A 373 -34.07 -32.40 -17.49
CA GLN A 373 -33.12 -33.39 -17.99
C GLN A 373 -33.09 -34.70 -17.18
N GLU A 374 -33.49 -34.63 -15.90
CA GLU A 374 -33.59 -35.75 -14.97
C GLU A 374 -34.95 -36.46 -15.06
N GLY A 375 -35.88 -35.93 -15.85
CA GLY A 375 -37.21 -36.47 -16.08
C GLY A 375 -38.22 -36.06 -15.02
N ALA A 376 -37.91 -35.12 -14.16
CA ALA A 376 -38.86 -34.56 -13.22
C ALA A 376 -39.85 -33.64 -13.97
N GLU A 377 -41.12 -33.70 -13.53
CA GLU A 377 -42.19 -32.98 -14.17
C GLU A 377 -42.74 -31.84 -13.31
N ARG A 378 -42.92 -30.70 -13.95
CA ARG A 378 -43.57 -29.54 -13.37
C ARG A 378 -44.79 -29.15 -14.20
N ILE A 379 -45.97 -29.08 -13.55
CA ILE A 379 -47.20 -28.69 -14.19
C ILE A 379 -47.57 -27.28 -13.75
N LEU A 380 -47.67 -26.38 -14.71
CA LEU A 380 -48.04 -25.00 -14.52
C LEU A 380 -49.38 -24.69 -15.19
N LYS A 381 -50.21 -23.83 -14.57
CA LYS A 381 -51.50 -23.42 -15.10
C LYS A 381 -51.69 -21.92 -14.90
N GLY A 382 -52.32 -21.29 -15.84
CA GLY A 382 -52.63 -19.88 -15.75
C GLY A 382 -53.60 -19.41 -16.83
N HIS A 383 -53.80 -18.11 -16.88
CA HIS A 383 -54.58 -17.48 -17.95
C HIS A 383 -53.87 -16.20 -18.40
N PHE A 384 -54.15 -15.82 -19.60
CA PHE A 384 -53.62 -14.63 -20.25
C PHE A 384 -54.65 -14.03 -21.20
N SER A 385 -54.51 -12.74 -21.52
CA SER A 385 -55.43 -12.03 -22.39
C SER A 385 -54.85 -11.85 -23.80
N LEU A 386 -55.61 -12.13 -24.79
CA LEU A 386 -55.37 -11.71 -26.17
C LEU A 386 -56.05 -10.37 -26.39
N LEU A 387 -55.30 -9.37 -26.75
CA LEU A 387 -55.79 -8.02 -27.05
C LEU A 387 -55.59 -7.73 -28.56
N ARG A 388 -56.50 -6.98 -29.16
CA ARG A 388 -56.45 -6.61 -30.59
C ARG A 388 -56.88 -5.19 -30.78
#